data_d1c496b34ddd6dc1d748292713613dfe
#
_entry.id   d1c496b34ddd6dc1d748292713613dfe
#
_cell.length_a   1.000
_cell.length_b   1.000
_cell.length_c   1.000
_cell.angle_alpha   90.00
_cell.angle_beta   90.00
_cell.angle_gamma   90.00
#
_symmetry.space_group_name_H-M   'P 1'
#
loop_
_entity.id
_entity.type
_entity.pdbx_description
1 polymer ?
#
loop_
_entity_poly.entity_id
_entity_poly.type
_entity_poly.pdbx_seq_one_letter_code
_entity_poly.pdbx_strand_id
1 'polypeptide(L)'
;MMKISSQLLLLMPLAMGIGIAMTLQTAINTQLREYLYSPLQAALFSFLIGTIVLAILVFFQQVPKPNLHEIIHLPWYMWLGGVLGVYAISLSIYAAPKLGYLTLTGLILFGQIAMSMLVDHFGVLGTEKAPINWQRLLGGVVIFIGVLLTLQR
;
A
#
# COMPACT_ATOMS: atom_id res chain seq x y z
N MET A 1 18.92 -19.64 14.84
CA MET A 1 18.25 -19.83 13.51
C MET A 1 16.74 -19.80 13.75
N MET A 2 16.04 -18.79 13.23
CA MET A 2 14.59 -18.75 13.26
C MET A 2 14.06 -19.89 12.40
N LYS A 3 13.29 -20.82 12.98
CA LYS A 3 12.54 -21.80 12.17
C LYS A 3 11.45 -21.04 11.42
N ILE A 4 11.63 -20.92 10.09
CA ILE A 4 10.59 -20.35 9.23
C ILE A 4 9.39 -21.31 9.27
N SER A 5 8.26 -20.87 9.79
CA SER A 5 7.05 -21.70 9.84
C SER A 5 6.51 -21.94 8.43
N SER A 6 5.82 -23.06 8.20
CA SER A 6 5.15 -23.34 6.93
C SER A 6 4.15 -22.24 6.52
N GLN A 7 3.50 -21.63 7.49
CA GLN A 7 2.61 -20.47 7.27
C GLN A 7 3.37 -19.26 6.71
N LEU A 8 4.57 -18.97 7.23
CA LEU A 8 5.37 -17.86 6.74
C LEU A 8 5.82 -18.08 5.29
N LEU A 9 6.21 -19.32 4.95
CA LEU A 9 6.58 -19.69 3.57
C LEU A 9 5.41 -19.51 2.57
N LEU A 10 4.17 -19.73 3.01
CA LEU A 10 2.98 -19.51 2.19
C LEU A 10 2.64 -18.03 2.03
N LEU A 11 2.82 -17.24 3.08
CA LEU A 11 2.48 -15.80 3.07
C LEU A 11 3.47 -14.94 2.27
N MET A 12 4.73 -15.37 2.16
CA MET A 12 5.74 -14.61 1.40
C MET A 12 5.37 -14.39 -0.08
N PRO A 13 5.03 -15.43 -0.87
CA PRO A 13 4.62 -15.21 -2.27
C PRO A 13 3.33 -14.43 -2.41
N LEU A 14 2.39 -14.57 -1.48
CA LEU A 14 1.16 -13.76 -1.46
C LEU A 14 1.49 -12.28 -1.23
N ALA A 15 2.39 -11.97 -0.31
CA ALA A 15 2.85 -10.59 -0.07
C ALA A 15 3.59 -10.02 -1.29
N MET A 16 4.41 -10.81 -1.98
CA MET A 16 5.01 -10.41 -3.26
C MET A 16 3.95 -10.12 -4.32
N GLY A 17 2.87 -10.89 -4.36
CA GLY A 17 1.71 -10.68 -5.23
C GLY A 17 1.07 -9.31 -5.04
N ILE A 18 1.04 -8.78 -3.81
CA ILE A 18 0.55 -7.43 -3.53
C ILE A 18 1.40 -6.39 -4.28
N GLY A 19 2.73 -6.50 -4.21
CA GLY A 19 3.63 -5.59 -4.91
C GLY A 19 3.44 -5.62 -6.43
N ILE A 20 3.29 -6.82 -6.99
CA ILE A 20 3.00 -7.01 -8.43
C ILE A 20 1.68 -6.33 -8.78
N ALA A 21 0.62 -6.58 -8.02
CA ALA A 21 -0.70 -6.02 -8.26
C ALA A 21 -0.69 -4.48 -8.18
N MET A 22 -0.01 -3.90 -7.21
CA MET A 22 0.12 -2.43 -7.06
C MET A 22 0.86 -1.80 -8.26
N THR A 23 1.93 -2.42 -8.74
CA THR A 23 2.67 -1.92 -9.90
C THR A 23 1.82 -1.99 -11.16
N LEU A 24 1.14 -3.11 -11.40
CA LEU A 24 0.21 -3.27 -12.53
C LEU A 24 -0.95 -2.29 -12.45
N GLN A 25 -1.56 -2.11 -11.29
CA GLN A 25 -2.62 -1.13 -11.06
C GLN A 25 -2.15 0.29 -11.41
N THR A 26 -0.94 0.67 -10.97
CA THR A 26 -0.38 1.99 -11.30
C THR A 26 -0.17 2.13 -12.81
N ALA A 27 0.33 1.10 -13.49
CA ALA A 27 0.54 1.12 -14.94
C ALA A 27 -0.79 1.27 -15.71
N ILE A 28 -1.79 0.46 -15.36
CA ILE A 28 -3.13 0.50 -15.97
C ILE A 28 -3.79 1.87 -15.75
N ASN A 29 -3.73 2.38 -14.52
CA ASN A 29 -4.31 3.69 -14.20
C ASN A 29 -3.55 4.85 -14.85
N THR A 30 -2.25 4.71 -15.11
CA THR A 30 -1.48 5.68 -15.89
C THR A 30 -1.96 5.73 -17.34
N GLN A 31 -2.27 4.60 -17.97
CA GLN A 31 -2.90 4.58 -19.29
C GLN A 31 -4.32 5.17 -19.25
N LEU A 32 -5.12 4.81 -18.26
CA LEU A 32 -6.48 5.35 -18.09
C LEU A 32 -6.46 6.88 -17.96
N ARG A 33 -5.45 7.44 -17.28
CA ARG A 33 -5.25 8.89 -17.18
C ARG A 33 -5.10 9.56 -18.55
N GLU A 34 -4.48 8.91 -19.53
CA GLU A 34 -4.31 9.48 -20.87
C GLU A 34 -5.66 9.76 -21.56
N TYR A 35 -6.64 8.89 -21.33
CA TYR A 35 -8.00 9.06 -21.84
C TYR A 35 -8.84 10.02 -21.00
N LEU A 36 -8.59 10.11 -19.70
CA LEU A 36 -9.36 10.93 -18.77
C LEU A 36 -8.70 12.30 -18.48
N TYR A 37 -7.50 12.54 -19.00
CA TYR A 37 -6.73 13.79 -18.85
C TYR A 37 -6.41 14.19 -17.40
N SER A 38 -6.69 13.31 -16.41
CA SER A 38 -6.50 13.61 -15.00
C SER A 38 -6.15 12.37 -14.18
N PRO A 39 -5.07 12.42 -13.37
CA PRO A 39 -4.74 11.36 -12.41
C PRO A 39 -5.85 11.12 -11.39
N LEU A 40 -6.55 12.19 -10.96
CA LEU A 40 -7.64 12.09 -10.00
C LEU A 40 -8.86 11.38 -10.59
N GLN A 41 -9.19 11.64 -11.86
CA GLN A 41 -10.28 10.93 -12.53
C GLN A 41 -9.94 9.46 -12.72
N ALA A 42 -8.72 9.14 -13.12
CA ALA A 42 -8.28 7.74 -13.23
C ALA A 42 -8.35 7.02 -11.88
N ALA A 43 -7.90 7.67 -10.80
CA ALA A 43 -8.03 7.15 -9.45
C ALA A 43 -9.49 6.94 -9.05
N LEU A 44 -10.38 7.91 -9.32
CA LEU A 44 -11.81 7.82 -9.03
C LEU A 44 -12.45 6.61 -9.68
N PHE A 45 -12.25 6.41 -10.99
CA PHE A 45 -12.80 5.24 -11.70
C PHE A 45 -12.21 3.93 -11.19
N SER A 46 -10.91 3.89 -10.89
CA SER A 46 -10.26 2.72 -10.32
C SER A 46 -10.86 2.33 -8.96
N PHE A 47 -11.04 3.31 -8.07
CA PHE A 47 -11.69 3.08 -6.77
C PHE A 47 -13.17 2.72 -6.89
N LEU A 48 -13.89 3.30 -7.86
CA LEU A 48 -15.29 2.95 -8.11
C LEU A 48 -15.43 1.47 -8.49
N ILE A 49 -14.61 1.00 -9.44
CA ILE A 49 -14.57 -0.42 -9.81
C ILE A 49 -14.18 -1.29 -8.62
N GLY A 50 -13.15 -0.88 -7.87
CA GLY A 50 -12.74 -1.58 -6.64
C GLY A 50 -13.87 -1.66 -5.61
N THR A 51 -14.63 -0.59 -5.43
CA THR A 51 -15.80 -0.54 -4.53
C THR A 51 -16.88 -1.52 -4.98
N ILE A 52 -17.18 -1.60 -6.29
CA ILE A 52 -18.15 -2.56 -6.82
C ILE A 52 -17.70 -4.00 -6.54
N VAL A 53 -16.43 -4.31 -6.81
CA VAL A 53 -15.87 -5.65 -6.56
C VAL A 53 -15.94 -5.99 -5.07
N LEU A 54 -15.55 -5.05 -4.18
CA LEU A 54 -15.64 -5.25 -2.74
C LEU A 54 -17.08 -5.44 -2.27
N ALA A 55 -18.03 -4.67 -2.80
CA ALA A 55 -19.46 -4.82 -2.47
C ALA A 55 -19.98 -6.22 -2.84
N ILE A 56 -19.60 -6.73 -4.02
CA ILE A 56 -19.95 -8.09 -4.46
C ILE A 56 -19.33 -9.12 -3.51
N LEU A 57 -18.05 -9.01 -3.21
CA LEU A 57 -17.35 -9.95 -2.31
C LEU A 57 -17.96 -9.95 -0.89
N VAL A 58 -18.23 -8.77 -0.34
CA VAL A 58 -18.86 -8.62 0.98
C VAL A 58 -20.29 -9.17 0.99
N PHE A 59 -21.02 -9.02 -0.13
CA PHE A 59 -22.39 -9.59 -0.25
C PHE A 59 -22.39 -11.11 -0.12
N PHE A 60 -21.39 -11.78 -0.71
CA PHE A 60 -21.27 -13.24 -0.61
C PHE A 60 -20.54 -13.71 0.65
N GLN A 61 -19.91 -12.81 1.40
CA GLN A 61 -19.21 -13.15 2.63
C GLN A 61 -20.21 -13.42 3.76
N GLN A 62 -20.13 -14.62 4.36
CA GLN A 62 -21.00 -15.05 5.48
C GLN A 62 -20.45 -14.55 6.82
N VAL A 63 -20.27 -13.24 6.96
CA VAL A 63 -19.86 -12.62 8.22
C VAL A 63 -21.01 -11.77 8.80
N PRO A 64 -21.04 -11.54 10.11
CA PRO A 64 -22.00 -10.63 10.72
C PRO A 64 -21.91 -9.24 10.08
N LYS A 65 -23.06 -8.69 9.69
CA LYS A 65 -23.11 -7.32 9.15
C LYS A 65 -22.77 -6.33 10.25
N PRO A 66 -21.93 -5.33 9.97
CA PRO A 66 -21.59 -4.33 10.97
C PRO A 66 -22.83 -3.55 11.39
N ASN A 67 -22.94 -3.25 12.69
CA ASN A 67 -24.00 -2.42 13.22
C ASN A 67 -23.75 -0.96 12.81
N LEU A 68 -24.70 -0.34 12.12
CA LEU A 68 -24.60 1.05 11.70
C LEU A 68 -24.36 2.01 12.87
N HIS A 69 -24.97 1.73 14.03
CA HIS A 69 -24.77 2.54 15.24
C HIS A 69 -23.30 2.49 15.72
N GLU A 70 -22.66 1.34 15.64
CA GLU A 70 -21.24 1.20 16.01
C GLU A 70 -20.33 1.92 15.02
N ILE A 71 -20.63 1.85 13.71
CA ILE A 71 -19.86 2.49 12.65
C ILE A 71 -19.80 4.01 12.83
N ILE A 72 -20.93 4.67 13.16
CA ILE A 72 -20.98 6.13 13.32
C ILE A 72 -20.19 6.63 14.53
N HIS A 73 -19.97 5.77 15.53
CA HIS A 73 -19.21 6.11 16.73
C HIS A 73 -17.71 5.78 16.63
N LEU A 74 -17.25 5.24 15.49
CA LEU A 74 -15.83 4.98 15.28
C LEU A 74 -15.02 6.28 15.31
N PRO A 75 -13.81 6.28 15.88
CA PRO A 75 -12.90 7.41 15.83
C PRO A 75 -12.64 7.89 14.39
N TRP A 76 -12.70 9.19 14.19
CA TRP A 76 -12.57 9.83 12.87
C TRP A 76 -11.30 9.41 12.10
N TYR A 77 -10.19 9.17 12.79
CA TYR A 77 -8.92 8.78 12.16
C TYR A 77 -8.98 7.42 11.46
N MET A 78 -9.92 6.53 11.83
CA MET A 78 -10.10 5.23 11.16
C MET A 78 -10.59 5.38 9.72
N TRP A 79 -11.17 6.52 9.39
CA TRP A 79 -11.62 6.82 8.03
C TRP A 79 -10.51 7.39 7.12
N LEU A 80 -9.37 7.78 7.70
CA LEU A 80 -8.25 8.34 6.95
C LEU A 80 -7.61 7.35 5.97
N GLY A 81 -7.81 6.04 6.17
CA GLY A 81 -7.29 5.04 5.23
C GLY A 81 -7.73 5.26 3.80
N GLY A 82 -9.01 5.64 3.58
CA GLY A 82 -9.51 5.98 2.25
C GLY A 82 -8.84 7.22 1.66
N VAL A 83 -8.66 8.27 2.47
CA VAL A 83 -7.99 9.51 2.04
C VAL A 83 -6.53 9.25 1.67
N LEU A 84 -5.82 8.48 2.49
CA LEU A 84 -4.44 8.07 2.21
C LEU A 84 -4.35 7.22 0.93
N GLY A 85 -5.34 6.36 0.68
CA GLY A 85 -5.43 5.59 -0.55
C GLY A 85 -5.58 6.50 -1.78
N VAL A 86 -6.46 7.51 -1.72
CA VAL A 86 -6.62 8.50 -2.81
C VAL A 86 -5.31 9.25 -3.07
N TYR A 87 -4.64 9.70 -2.01
CA TYR A 87 -3.33 10.35 -2.12
C TYR A 87 -2.32 9.43 -2.82
N ALA A 88 -2.16 8.20 -2.33
CA ALA A 88 -1.16 7.26 -2.82
C ALA A 88 -1.38 6.92 -4.30
N ILE A 89 -2.61 6.55 -4.70
CA ILE A 89 -2.88 6.15 -6.08
C ILE A 89 -2.79 7.34 -7.05
N SER A 90 -3.34 8.50 -6.68
CA SER A 90 -3.34 9.69 -7.55
C SER A 90 -1.92 10.20 -7.79
N LEU A 91 -1.09 10.22 -6.73
CA LEU A 91 0.30 10.63 -6.86
C LEU A 91 1.13 9.60 -7.65
N SER A 92 0.86 8.30 -7.48
CA SER A 92 1.53 7.25 -8.25
C SER A 92 1.23 7.37 -9.75
N ILE A 93 -0.03 7.60 -10.14
CA ILE A 93 -0.44 7.82 -11.53
C ILE A 93 0.25 9.07 -12.12
N TYR A 94 0.40 10.12 -11.32
CA TYR A 94 1.07 11.35 -11.75
C TYR A 94 2.57 11.18 -11.89
N ALA A 95 3.21 10.50 -10.95
CA ALA A 95 4.67 10.40 -10.84
C ALA A 95 5.27 9.28 -11.71
N ALA A 96 4.52 8.19 -11.96
CA ALA A 96 5.04 7.02 -12.70
C ALA A 96 5.68 7.36 -14.05
N PRO A 97 5.06 8.19 -14.93
CA PRO A 97 5.68 8.53 -16.21
C PRO A 97 6.92 9.42 -16.09
N LYS A 98 7.06 10.13 -14.96
CA LYS A 98 8.17 11.05 -14.72
C LYS A 98 9.38 10.35 -14.12
N LEU A 99 9.16 9.48 -13.15
CA LEU A 99 10.20 8.76 -12.41
C LEU A 99 10.54 7.41 -13.02
N GLY A 100 9.62 6.82 -13.78
CA GLY A 100 9.63 5.41 -14.16
C GLY A 100 9.11 4.51 -13.02
N TYR A 101 8.55 3.36 -13.42
CA TYR A 101 7.90 2.45 -12.46
C TYR A 101 8.88 1.87 -11.44
N LEU A 102 10.10 1.53 -11.84
CA LEU A 102 11.11 0.95 -10.94
C LEU A 102 11.48 1.94 -9.83
N THR A 103 11.82 3.17 -10.20
CA THR A 103 12.21 4.22 -9.23
C THR A 103 11.05 4.61 -8.33
N LEU A 104 9.86 4.78 -8.89
CA LEU A 104 8.65 5.08 -8.12
C LEU A 104 8.37 3.99 -7.09
N THR A 105 8.37 2.72 -7.51
CA THR A 105 8.14 1.58 -6.62
C THR A 105 9.19 1.50 -5.52
N GLY A 106 10.46 1.75 -5.85
CA GLY A 106 11.53 1.79 -4.87
C GLY A 106 11.34 2.88 -3.81
N LEU A 107 10.95 4.10 -4.23
CA LEU A 107 10.66 5.20 -3.31
C LEU A 107 9.45 4.90 -2.42
N ILE A 108 8.39 4.33 -2.99
CA ILE A 108 7.20 3.90 -2.23
C ILE A 108 7.61 2.85 -1.19
N LEU A 109 8.37 1.83 -1.58
CA LEU A 109 8.83 0.78 -0.68
C LEU A 109 9.69 1.35 0.46
N PHE A 110 10.60 2.26 0.16
CA PHE A 110 11.40 2.93 1.18
C PHE A 110 10.53 3.70 2.17
N GLY A 111 9.56 4.48 1.68
CA GLY A 111 8.61 5.21 2.53
C GLY A 111 7.77 4.26 3.41
N GLN A 112 7.30 3.15 2.85
CA GLN A 112 6.56 2.12 3.59
C GLN A 112 7.40 1.50 4.70
N ILE A 113 8.66 1.15 4.43
CA ILE A 113 9.57 0.57 5.42
C ILE A 113 9.88 1.57 6.53
N ALA A 114 10.18 2.83 6.18
CA ALA A 114 10.44 3.87 7.16
C ALA A 114 9.22 4.07 8.09
N MET A 115 8.02 4.17 7.52
CA MET A 115 6.80 4.32 8.32
C MET A 115 6.48 3.08 9.13
N SER A 116 6.67 1.88 8.59
CA SER A 116 6.47 0.63 9.31
C SER A 116 7.39 0.53 10.54
N MET A 117 8.65 0.93 10.39
CA MET A 117 9.58 0.97 11.53
C MET A 117 9.10 1.92 12.63
N LEU A 118 8.53 3.07 12.29
CA LEU A 118 7.98 4.00 13.28
C LEU A 118 6.73 3.43 13.95
N VAL A 119 5.81 2.88 13.18
CA VAL A 119 4.57 2.26 13.70
C VAL A 119 4.90 1.12 14.66
N ASP A 120 5.82 0.23 14.28
CA ASP A 120 6.26 -0.88 15.12
C ASP A 120 7.00 -0.39 16.38
N HIS A 121 7.88 0.62 16.26
CA HIS A 121 8.67 1.13 17.35
C HIS A 121 7.81 1.71 18.48
N PHE A 122 6.83 2.52 18.10
CA PHE A 122 5.94 3.18 19.05
C PHE A 122 4.73 2.33 19.46
N GLY A 123 4.42 1.27 18.71
CA GLY A 123 3.23 0.43 18.94
C GLY A 123 1.94 1.21 18.78
N VAL A 124 1.90 2.15 17.82
CA VAL A 124 0.70 2.96 17.56
C VAL A 124 -0.34 2.19 16.74
N LEU A 125 -1.58 2.66 16.74
CA LEU A 125 -2.69 2.08 15.97
C LEU A 125 -3.00 0.62 16.32
N GLY A 126 -2.69 0.18 17.54
CA GLY A 126 -2.96 -1.18 18.01
C GLY A 126 -1.93 -2.24 17.60
N THR A 127 -0.78 -1.82 17.06
CA THR A 127 0.31 -2.75 16.72
C THR A 127 1.12 -3.16 17.95
N GLU A 128 1.67 -4.37 17.92
CA GLU A 128 2.64 -4.80 18.94
C GLU A 128 3.94 -4.01 18.82
N LYS A 129 4.50 -3.63 19.98
CA LYS A 129 5.77 -2.90 19.99
C LYS A 129 6.92 -3.80 19.56
N ALA A 130 7.60 -3.40 18.51
CA ALA A 130 8.83 -4.03 18.03
C ALA A 130 9.92 -2.94 17.83
N PRO A 131 10.78 -2.71 18.82
CA PRO A 131 11.77 -1.63 18.76
C PRO A 131 12.67 -1.71 17.53
N ILE A 132 13.04 -0.55 17.00
CA ILE A 132 14.03 -0.47 15.92
C ILE A 132 15.34 -1.06 16.43
N ASN A 133 15.83 -2.05 15.71
CA ASN A 133 17.16 -2.64 15.94
C ASN A 133 18.09 -2.32 14.76
N TRP A 134 19.38 -2.57 14.96
CA TRP A 134 20.41 -2.30 13.96
C TRP A 134 20.15 -3.02 12.63
N GLN A 135 19.63 -4.24 12.65
CA GLN A 135 19.35 -5.03 11.45
C GLN A 135 18.24 -4.40 10.62
N ARG A 136 17.16 -3.91 11.26
CA ARG A 136 16.05 -3.20 10.59
C ARG A 136 16.54 -1.88 9.98
N LEU A 137 17.37 -1.13 10.71
CA LEU A 137 17.94 0.11 10.21
C LEU A 137 18.83 -0.15 9.00
N LEU A 138 19.71 -1.14 9.08
CA LEU A 138 20.58 -1.54 7.97
C LEU A 138 19.77 -1.96 6.74
N GLY A 139 18.71 -2.74 6.92
CA GLY A 139 17.78 -3.12 5.84
C GLY A 139 17.18 -1.91 5.13
N GLY A 140 16.71 -0.91 5.89
CA GLY A 140 16.21 0.35 5.34
C GLY A 140 17.25 1.12 4.53
N VAL A 141 18.49 1.21 5.05
CA VAL A 141 19.62 1.86 4.36
C VAL A 141 19.97 1.16 3.04
N VAL A 142 20.01 -0.16 3.03
CA VAL A 142 20.31 -0.96 1.82
C VAL A 142 19.24 -0.71 0.74
N ILE A 143 17.96 -0.67 1.13
CA ILE A 143 16.87 -0.38 0.21
C ILE A 143 16.99 1.04 -0.33
N PHE A 144 17.30 2.02 0.52
CA PHE A 144 17.50 3.40 0.09
C PHE A 144 18.64 3.52 -0.94
N ILE A 145 19.77 2.88 -0.69
CA ILE A 145 20.90 2.84 -1.63
C ILE A 145 20.44 2.19 -2.97
N GLY A 146 19.70 1.07 -2.88
CA GLY A 146 19.13 0.43 -4.07
C GLY A 146 18.25 1.39 -4.88
N VAL A 147 17.42 2.19 -4.23
CA VAL A 147 16.59 3.20 -4.91
C VAL A 147 17.46 4.27 -5.59
N LEU A 148 18.52 4.76 -4.92
CA LEU A 148 19.43 5.75 -5.52
C LEU A 148 20.08 5.24 -6.81
N LEU A 149 20.41 3.95 -6.88
CA LEU A 149 20.93 3.33 -8.09
C LEU A 149 19.92 3.31 -9.25
N THR A 150 18.61 3.29 -8.95
CA THR A 150 17.57 3.34 -9.98
C THR A 150 17.37 4.74 -10.58
N LEU A 151 17.90 5.78 -9.95
CA LEU A 151 17.82 7.15 -10.43
C LEU A 151 18.80 7.45 -11.57
N GLN A 152 19.83 6.62 -11.71
CA GLN A 152 20.79 6.73 -12.80
C GLN A 152 20.17 6.15 -14.08
N ARG A 153 19.63 7.00 -14.92
CA ARG A 153 19.15 6.68 -16.27
C ARG A 153 20.20 7.09 -17.29
#